data_51ab4b14b93ea5084acfb54d46a52daf
#
_entry.id   51ab4b14b93ea5084acfb54d46a52daf
#
_cell.length_a   1.000
_cell.length_b   1.000
_cell.length_c   1.000
_cell.angle_alpha   90.00
_cell.angle_beta   90.00
_cell.angle_gamma   90.00
#
_symmetry.space_group_name_H-M   'P 1'
#
loop_
_entity.id
_entity.type
_entity.pdbx_description
1 polymer ?
#
loop_
_entity_poly.entity_id
_entity_poly.type
_entity_poly.pdbx_seq_one_letter_code
_entity_poly.pdbx_strand_id
1 'polypeptide(L)'
;MEATMVEVVHTLATILILWLIWRSLWHLVWRPYAVAGWFERQGIRGPPYRFVLGSLWEMKQMLIAERTKAPLDISSHDYTSRINPFFHKWAADYVHTHTGIYSGKTFLYWLGPVPTIYSTDLEPVEQVLEDRTELFQKDYLNPSLERIFGKGLLTTNGDDWKWHRRVVYPIFYHENLKSVSAMTTESTQKMIVQWCNLIEKGDGHQAKIDMGCYAEELTLGVIERVIFGAHYKEAREVFTEGKEIQKLAVRAFADPRIPGLRSITSKIIRLIKDRLASGVDGDDLIGLMLWASKSEEVKSLSSDEMIGECKTNFAAGQDTGATLLIWGMFLLTIYPEWQERLREEVLRECGDDDGDARYSNIIQLNMFLLETLRL
;
A
#
# COMPACT_ATOMS: atom_id res chain seq x y z
N MET A 1 44.94 11.88 -39.20
CA MET A 1 43.67 12.40 -38.64
C MET A 1 42.79 11.30 -38.04
N GLU A 2 42.59 10.16 -38.72
CA GLU A 2 41.83 9.05 -38.19
C GLU A 2 42.49 8.37 -36.98
N ALA A 3 43.80 8.14 -36.99
CA ALA A 3 44.51 7.52 -35.85
C ALA A 3 44.41 8.36 -34.56
N THR A 4 44.54 9.68 -34.66
CA THR A 4 44.40 10.59 -33.52
C THR A 4 42.96 10.62 -32.96
N MET A 5 41.96 10.45 -33.80
CA MET A 5 40.55 10.38 -33.37
C MET A 5 40.27 9.08 -32.61
N VAL A 6 40.83 7.94 -33.05
CA VAL A 6 40.72 6.66 -32.37
C VAL A 6 41.38 6.67 -31.00
N GLU A 7 42.57 7.25 -30.88
CA GLU A 7 43.25 7.42 -29.59
C GLU A 7 42.47 8.30 -28.60
N VAL A 8 41.87 9.39 -29.06
CA VAL A 8 41.02 10.25 -28.23
C VAL A 8 39.79 9.50 -27.76
N VAL A 9 39.12 8.72 -28.61
CA VAL A 9 37.95 7.92 -28.26
C VAL A 9 38.33 6.86 -27.20
N HIS A 10 39.46 6.16 -27.39
CA HIS A 10 39.91 5.17 -26.39
C HIS A 10 40.23 5.82 -25.04
N THR A 11 40.85 6.97 -25.03
CA THR A 11 41.18 7.72 -23.81
C THR A 11 39.91 8.15 -23.07
N LEU A 12 38.94 8.71 -23.79
CA LEU A 12 37.63 9.08 -23.21
C LEU A 12 36.85 7.88 -22.67
N ALA A 13 36.86 6.77 -23.41
CA ALA A 13 36.22 5.53 -22.96
C ALA A 13 36.87 4.98 -21.68
N THR A 14 38.20 5.01 -21.60
CA THR A 14 38.95 4.59 -20.40
C THR A 14 38.64 5.47 -19.21
N ILE A 15 38.62 6.80 -19.39
CA ILE A 15 38.24 7.73 -18.31
C ILE A 15 36.82 7.49 -17.84
N LEU A 16 35.87 7.26 -18.76
CA LEU A 16 34.49 6.97 -18.43
C LEU A 16 34.36 5.67 -17.63
N ILE A 17 35.07 4.61 -18.04
CA ILE A 17 35.09 3.33 -17.34
C ILE A 17 35.65 3.49 -15.92
N LEU A 18 36.78 4.17 -15.78
CA LEU A 18 37.39 4.42 -14.46
C LEU A 18 36.48 5.25 -13.57
N TRP A 19 35.80 6.26 -14.13
CA TRP A 19 34.82 7.07 -13.40
C TRP A 19 33.61 6.22 -12.96
N LEU A 20 33.09 5.34 -13.82
CA LEU A 20 31.99 4.44 -13.48
C LEU A 20 32.39 3.43 -12.37
N ILE A 21 33.61 2.87 -12.46
CA ILE A 21 34.15 1.99 -11.41
C ILE A 21 34.27 2.74 -10.09
N TRP A 22 34.88 3.94 -10.11
CA TRP A 22 35.02 4.78 -8.92
C TRP A 22 33.67 5.13 -8.31
N ARG A 23 32.71 5.56 -9.13
CA ARG A 23 31.34 5.88 -8.69
C ARG A 23 30.65 4.65 -8.07
N SER A 24 30.82 3.48 -8.68
CA SER A 24 30.26 2.23 -8.17
C SER A 24 30.88 1.84 -6.83
N LEU A 25 32.19 1.89 -6.71
CA LEU A 25 32.93 1.63 -5.46
C LEU A 25 32.52 2.63 -4.37
N TRP A 26 32.36 3.90 -4.72
CA TRP A 26 31.89 4.91 -3.78
C TRP A 26 30.52 4.58 -3.23
N HIS A 27 29.54 4.29 -4.09
CA HIS A 27 28.17 4.01 -3.68
C HIS A 27 27.99 2.66 -3.00
N LEU A 28 28.70 1.63 -3.44
CA LEU A 28 28.49 0.25 -2.96
C LEU A 28 29.42 -0.14 -1.80
N VAL A 29 30.52 0.58 -1.60
CA VAL A 29 31.48 0.24 -0.56
C VAL A 29 31.67 1.41 0.39
N TRP A 30 32.27 2.48 -0.08
CA TRP A 30 32.77 3.52 0.83
C TRP A 30 31.66 4.26 1.57
N ARG A 31 30.64 4.74 0.85
CA ARG A 31 29.51 5.44 1.44
C ARG A 31 28.78 4.63 2.50
N PRO A 32 28.40 3.35 2.29
CA PRO A 32 27.74 2.56 3.33
C PRO A 32 28.56 2.44 4.60
N TYR A 33 29.85 2.12 4.50
CA TYR A 33 30.70 2.02 5.68
C TYR A 33 30.92 3.34 6.41
N ALA A 34 31.07 4.44 5.67
CA ALA A 34 31.19 5.79 6.25
C ALA A 34 29.91 6.18 7.02
N VAL A 35 28.75 5.91 6.42
CA VAL A 35 27.44 6.18 7.04
C VAL A 35 27.24 5.30 8.27
N ALA A 36 27.57 3.99 8.20
CA ALA A 36 27.48 3.11 9.35
C ALA A 36 28.33 3.63 10.53
N GLY A 37 29.58 3.99 10.26
CA GLY A 37 30.48 4.56 11.28
C GLY A 37 30.00 5.90 11.84
N TRP A 38 29.31 6.71 11.05
CA TRP A 38 28.72 7.96 11.52
C TRP A 38 27.58 7.73 12.49
N PHE A 39 26.66 6.82 12.18
CA PHE A 39 25.55 6.44 13.06
C PHE A 39 26.04 5.73 14.32
N GLU A 40 27.04 4.86 14.21
CA GLU A 40 27.64 4.15 15.35
C GLU A 40 28.23 5.11 16.39
N ARG A 41 28.87 6.20 15.95
CA ARG A 41 29.37 7.25 16.85
C ARG A 41 28.27 7.96 17.62
N GLN A 42 27.04 7.96 17.09
CA GLN A 42 25.86 8.52 17.74
C GLN A 42 25.10 7.48 18.58
N GLY A 43 25.63 6.25 18.71
CA GLY A 43 25.00 5.18 19.47
C GLY A 43 23.95 4.38 18.70
N ILE A 44 23.67 4.71 17.44
CA ILE A 44 22.72 4.00 16.58
C ILE A 44 23.44 2.85 15.89
N ARG A 45 23.16 1.63 16.32
CA ARG A 45 23.72 0.41 15.77
C ARG A 45 22.66 -0.38 15.01
N GLY A 46 23.09 -1.49 14.36
CA GLY A 46 22.16 -2.36 13.64
C GLY A 46 22.90 -3.47 12.89
N PRO A 47 22.22 -4.28 12.09
CA PRO A 47 22.84 -5.32 11.29
C PRO A 47 23.91 -4.74 10.36
N PRO A 48 25.07 -5.39 10.25
CA PRO A 48 26.20 -4.88 9.46
C PRO A 48 25.82 -4.82 7.97
N TYR A 49 26.37 -3.81 7.29
CA TYR A 49 26.24 -3.73 5.85
C TYR A 49 26.92 -4.92 5.16
N ARG A 50 26.18 -5.61 4.31
CA ARG A 50 26.74 -6.63 3.40
C ARG A 50 26.78 -6.07 1.98
N PHE A 51 27.90 -6.25 1.31
CA PHE A 51 28.14 -5.73 -0.03
C PHE A 51 26.97 -5.98 -0.98
N VAL A 52 26.46 -4.93 -1.63
CA VAL A 52 25.33 -4.87 -2.56
C VAL A 52 23.98 -5.23 -1.93
N LEU A 53 23.90 -6.31 -1.16
CA LEU A 53 22.64 -6.86 -0.63
C LEU A 53 22.17 -6.18 0.66
N GLY A 54 23.06 -5.52 1.38
CA GLY A 54 22.71 -4.97 2.69
C GLY A 54 22.13 -6.03 3.62
N SER A 55 20.98 -5.76 4.22
CA SER A 55 20.27 -6.67 5.12
C SER A 55 19.24 -7.57 4.41
N LEU A 56 19.01 -7.39 3.10
CA LEU A 56 17.95 -8.07 2.35
C LEU A 56 18.06 -9.61 2.40
N TRP A 57 19.29 -10.13 2.36
CA TRP A 57 19.49 -11.57 2.43
C TRP A 57 19.08 -12.16 3.79
N GLU A 58 19.46 -11.49 4.87
CA GLU A 58 19.11 -11.90 6.24
C GLU A 58 17.58 -11.79 6.46
N MET A 59 16.95 -10.70 6.00
CA MET A 59 15.49 -10.55 6.02
C MET A 59 14.80 -11.72 5.32
N LYS A 60 15.26 -12.07 4.12
CA LYS A 60 14.68 -13.18 3.33
C LYS A 60 14.84 -14.52 4.06
N GLN A 61 16.00 -14.78 4.66
CA GLN A 61 16.21 -16.01 5.41
C GLN A 61 15.29 -16.12 6.63
N MET A 62 15.11 -15.03 7.38
CA MET A 62 14.21 -15.00 8.53
C MET A 62 12.75 -15.23 8.11
N LEU A 63 12.30 -14.61 7.02
CA LEU A 63 10.95 -14.83 6.49
C LEU A 63 10.73 -16.29 6.06
N ILE A 64 11.70 -16.93 5.44
CA ILE A 64 11.61 -18.34 5.06
C ILE A 64 11.55 -19.21 6.30
N ALA A 65 12.41 -18.96 7.30
CA ALA A 65 12.45 -19.72 8.54
C ALA A 65 11.12 -19.61 9.32
N GLU A 66 10.49 -18.42 9.35
CA GLU A 66 9.19 -18.25 10.01
C GLU A 66 8.06 -19.03 9.33
N ARG A 67 8.10 -19.19 8.01
CA ARG A 67 7.08 -19.96 7.28
C ARG A 67 7.09 -21.46 7.63
N THR A 68 8.20 -21.98 8.13
CA THR A 68 8.36 -23.40 8.51
C THR A 68 8.03 -23.68 9.96
N LYS A 69 7.78 -22.64 10.77
CA LYS A 69 7.41 -22.80 12.18
C LYS A 69 5.94 -23.24 12.33
N ALA A 70 5.64 -23.82 13.48
CA ALA A 70 4.26 -24.17 13.87
C ALA A 70 3.32 -22.95 13.76
N PRO A 71 2.01 -23.17 13.53
CA PRO A 71 1.01 -22.09 13.58
C PRO A 71 1.13 -21.31 14.88
N LEU A 72 0.82 -20.01 14.82
CA LEU A 72 0.71 -19.17 16.01
C LEU A 72 -0.47 -19.62 16.86
N ASP A 73 -0.36 -19.40 18.17
CA ASP A 73 -1.52 -19.50 19.05
C ASP A 73 -2.57 -18.47 18.63
N ILE A 74 -3.77 -18.94 18.35
CA ILE A 74 -4.89 -18.11 17.89
C ILE A 74 -5.24 -17.03 18.93
N SER A 75 -5.04 -17.31 20.21
CA SER A 75 -5.30 -16.37 21.32
C SER A 75 -4.20 -15.32 21.49
N SER A 76 -3.04 -15.49 20.85
CA SER A 76 -1.95 -14.51 20.88
C SER A 76 -2.22 -13.39 19.89
N HIS A 77 -2.29 -12.15 20.37
CA HIS A 77 -2.41 -10.95 19.53
C HIS A 77 -1.04 -10.39 19.09
N ASP A 78 0.05 -11.06 19.43
CA ASP A 78 1.40 -10.68 18.98
C ASP A 78 1.79 -11.44 17.71
N TYR A 79 1.43 -10.88 16.57
CA TYR A 79 1.78 -11.38 15.24
C TYR A 79 3.08 -10.79 14.70
N THR A 80 3.69 -9.84 15.41
CA THR A 80 4.86 -9.06 14.94
C THR A 80 6.04 -9.97 14.62
N SER A 81 6.31 -10.96 15.47
CA SER A 81 7.38 -11.92 15.28
C SER A 81 7.21 -12.77 14.02
N ARG A 82 5.97 -13.00 13.58
CA ARG A 82 5.66 -13.79 12.38
C ARG A 82 5.63 -12.94 11.11
N ILE A 83 5.07 -11.73 11.18
CA ILE A 83 4.93 -10.83 10.03
C ILE A 83 6.26 -10.16 9.70
N ASN A 84 6.96 -9.66 10.72
CA ASN A 84 8.20 -8.92 10.58
C ASN A 84 9.30 -9.49 11.50
N PRO A 85 9.72 -10.76 11.29
CA PRO A 85 10.65 -11.45 12.19
C PRO A 85 11.99 -10.74 12.31
N PHE A 86 12.43 -10.08 11.25
CA PHE A 86 13.69 -9.35 11.23
C PHE A 86 13.62 -8.07 12.09
N PHE A 87 12.52 -7.31 12.04
CA PHE A 87 12.38 -6.14 12.91
C PHE A 87 12.24 -6.53 14.36
N HIS A 88 11.48 -7.59 14.66
CA HIS A 88 11.37 -8.13 16.01
C HIS A 88 12.73 -8.56 16.58
N LYS A 89 13.51 -9.32 15.79
CA LYS A 89 14.84 -9.77 16.20
C LYS A 89 15.81 -8.59 16.37
N TRP A 90 15.90 -7.70 15.38
CA TRP A 90 16.83 -6.57 15.44
C TRP A 90 16.47 -5.57 16.52
N ALA A 91 15.18 -5.38 16.81
CA ALA A 91 14.78 -4.60 17.97
C ALA A 91 15.28 -5.22 19.27
N ALA A 92 15.17 -6.55 19.45
CA ALA A 92 15.71 -7.23 20.61
C ALA A 92 17.24 -7.14 20.68
N ASP A 93 17.94 -7.30 19.53
CA ASP A 93 19.41 -7.34 19.50
C ASP A 93 20.05 -5.94 19.68
N TYR A 94 19.46 -4.88 19.15
CA TYR A 94 20.08 -3.55 19.04
C TYR A 94 19.43 -2.46 19.89
N VAL A 95 18.16 -2.63 20.27
CA VAL A 95 17.41 -1.61 21.05
C VAL A 95 17.69 -1.72 22.56
N HIS A 96 17.89 -2.92 23.09
CA HIS A 96 18.00 -3.14 24.55
C HIS A 96 19.43 -3.09 25.12
N THR A 97 20.46 -2.85 24.31
CA THR A 97 21.85 -3.13 24.71
C THR A 97 22.66 -1.91 25.22
N HIS A 98 22.12 -0.70 25.30
CA HIS A 98 22.97 0.44 25.67
C HIS A 98 22.37 1.47 26.64
N THR A 99 23.12 1.68 27.73
CA THR A 99 23.04 2.77 28.72
C THR A 99 23.60 4.09 28.15
N GLY A 100 22.92 4.71 27.19
CA GLY A 100 23.28 6.03 26.67
C GLY A 100 22.08 6.98 26.61
N ILE A 101 22.34 8.29 26.52
CA ILE A 101 21.35 9.37 26.51
C ILE A 101 20.30 9.24 25.39
N TYR A 102 20.61 8.45 24.36
CA TYR A 102 19.69 7.97 23.31
C TYR A 102 19.51 6.45 23.46
N SER A 103 18.97 6.02 24.60
CA SER A 103 18.64 4.63 24.92
C SER A 103 17.51 4.15 24.01
N GLY A 104 17.89 3.74 22.88
CA GLY A 104 17.37 3.83 21.59
C GLY A 104 16.40 2.75 21.24
N LYS A 105 15.19 3.12 21.00
CA LYS A 105 14.22 2.37 20.20
C LYS A 105 14.50 2.48 18.70
N THR A 106 15.74 2.76 18.31
CA THR A 106 16.16 3.10 16.94
C THR A 106 17.38 2.31 16.54
N PHE A 107 17.36 1.70 15.34
CA PHE A 107 18.50 1.02 14.76
C PHE A 107 18.63 1.29 13.26
N LEU A 108 19.85 1.10 12.72
CA LEU A 108 20.18 1.24 11.31
C LEU A 108 20.15 -0.13 10.63
N TYR A 109 19.51 -0.25 9.47
CA TYR A 109 19.60 -1.42 8.61
C TYR A 109 19.77 -1.00 7.14
N TRP A 110 19.91 -1.98 6.22
CA TRP A 110 20.34 -1.70 4.86
C TRP A 110 19.41 -2.33 3.83
N LEU A 111 18.76 -1.52 3.01
CA LEU A 111 18.05 -1.98 1.83
C LEU A 111 18.98 -1.88 0.60
N GLY A 112 19.71 -2.96 0.31
CA GLY A 112 20.84 -2.88 -0.60
C GLY A 112 21.90 -1.91 -0.04
N PRO A 113 22.41 -0.96 -0.82
CA PRO A 113 23.38 0.04 -0.36
C PRO A 113 22.73 1.25 0.34
N VAL A 114 21.41 1.27 0.51
CA VAL A 114 20.67 2.40 1.09
C VAL A 114 20.55 2.22 2.60
N PRO A 115 21.09 3.16 3.40
CA PRO A 115 20.88 3.16 4.85
C PRO A 115 19.44 3.51 5.17
N THR A 116 18.84 2.72 6.05
CA THR A 116 17.44 2.89 6.48
C THR A 116 17.38 2.85 7.99
N ILE A 117 16.69 3.80 8.59
CA ILE A 117 16.51 3.87 10.03
C ILE A 117 15.13 3.30 10.37
N TYR A 118 15.11 2.42 11.36
CA TYR A 118 13.90 1.98 12.04
C TYR A 118 13.84 2.63 13.41
N SER A 119 12.71 3.22 13.75
CA SER A 119 12.48 3.79 15.08
C SER A 119 11.09 3.44 15.58
N THR A 120 11.00 3.09 16.84
CA THR A 120 9.76 2.98 17.62
C THR A 120 9.63 4.09 18.66
N ASP A 121 10.52 5.07 18.62
CA ASP A 121 10.44 6.24 19.47
C ASP A 121 9.42 7.24 18.93
N LEU A 122 8.51 7.69 19.78
CA LEU A 122 7.40 8.54 19.35
C LEU A 122 7.89 9.91 18.88
N GLU A 123 8.87 10.50 19.56
CA GLU A 123 9.33 11.85 19.24
C GLU A 123 9.88 11.98 17.80
N PRO A 124 10.83 11.15 17.32
CA PRO A 124 11.26 11.18 15.92
C PRO A 124 10.12 10.83 14.94
N VAL A 125 9.22 9.93 15.31
CA VAL A 125 8.08 9.56 14.45
C VAL A 125 7.14 10.74 14.27
N GLU A 126 6.79 11.44 15.35
CA GLU A 126 5.96 12.65 15.31
C GLU A 126 6.64 13.74 14.46
N GLN A 127 7.94 13.99 14.65
CA GLN A 127 8.69 14.95 13.85
C GLN A 127 8.63 14.66 12.35
N VAL A 128 8.72 13.38 11.95
CA VAL A 128 8.63 12.98 10.54
C VAL A 128 7.20 13.12 10.02
N LEU A 129 6.19 12.71 10.80
CA LEU A 129 4.79 12.74 10.39
C LEU A 129 4.20 14.16 10.35
N GLU A 130 4.66 15.03 11.24
CA GLU A 130 4.22 16.43 11.33
C GLU A 130 5.12 17.40 10.54
N ASP A 131 6.07 16.87 9.77
CA ASP A 131 7.04 17.70 9.03
C ASP A 131 6.37 18.71 8.10
N ARG A 132 6.37 19.96 8.54
CA ARG A 132 5.88 21.10 7.76
C ARG A 132 6.98 21.75 6.93
N THR A 133 8.22 21.30 7.08
CA THR A 133 9.39 21.86 6.41
C THR A 133 9.72 21.16 5.10
N GLU A 134 9.00 20.06 4.80
CA GLU A 134 9.19 19.22 3.61
C GLU A 134 10.61 18.61 3.51
N LEU A 135 11.30 18.48 4.65
CA LEU A 135 12.61 17.84 4.72
C LEU A 135 12.50 16.31 4.54
N PHE A 136 11.39 15.72 5.00
CA PHE A 136 11.13 14.30 4.87
C PHE A 136 10.21 14.02 3.70
N GLN A 137 10.80 13.61 2.58
CA GLN A 137 10.08 13.24 1.38
C GLN A 137 9.90 11.72 1.30
N LYS A 138 8.79 11.29 0.70
CA LYS A 138 8.60 9.88 0.36
C LYS A 138 9.65 9.50 -0.68
N ASP A 139 10.54 8.58 -0.34
CA ASP A 139 11.53 8.04 -1.26
C ASP A 139 11.19 6.57 -1.54
N TYR A 140 10.81 6.31 -2.78
CA TYR A 140 10.59 4.95 -3.21
C TYR A 140 11.92 4.38 -3.72
N LEU A 141 12.56 3.59 -2.85
CA LEU A 141 13.83 2.92 -3.12
C LEU A 141 13.83 2.08 -4.40
N ASN A 142 12.64 1.76 -4.90
CA ASN A 142 12.48 0.96 -6.11
C ASN A 142 11.73 1.76 -7.19
N PRO A 143 12.41 2.18 -8.27
CA PRO A 143 11.78 2.84 -9.42
C PRO A 143 10.64 2.02 -10.04
N SER A 144 10.57 0.72 -9.75
CA SER A 144 9.48 -0.13 -10.19
C SER A 144 8.15 0.22 -9.53
N LEU A 145 8.14 0.81 -8.34
CA LEU A 145 6.92 1.26 -7.67
C LEU A 145 6.26 2.41 -8.45
N GLU A 146 7.04 3.38 -8.91
CA GLU A 146 6.53 4.45 -9.76
C GLU A 146 5.98 3.90 -11.09
N ARG A 147 6.60 2.86 -11.65
CA ARG A 147 6.08 2.19 -12.86
C ARG A 147 4.77 1.47 -12.60
N ILE A 148 4.59 0.86 -11.41
CA ILE A 148 3.39 0.12 -11.03
C ILE A 148 2.25 1.08 -10.72
N PHE A 149 2.48 2.02 -9.81
CA PHE A 149 1.45 2.94 -9.31
C PHE A 149 1.31 4.19 -10.16
N GLY A 150 2.30 4.53 -10.99
CA GLY A 150 2.32 5.77 -11.77
C GLY A 150 2.60 7.00 -10.90
N LYS A 151 2.38 8.18 -11.49
CA LYS A 151 2.46 9.46 -10.78
C LYS A 151 1.10 9.78 -10.17
N GLY A 152 0.92 9.49 -8.91
CA GLY A 152 -0.30 9.74 -8.18
C GLY A 152 -0.01 10.14 -6.72
N LEU A 153 -1.05 10.25 -5.92
CA LEU A 153 -0.98 10.68 -4.52
C LEU A 153 0.02 9.85 -3.69
N LEU A 154 0.22 8.57 -4.04
CA LEU A 154 1.18 7.70 -3.37
C LEU A 154 2.63 8.11 -3.68
N THR A 155 2.94 8.47 -4.92
CA THR A 155 4.32 8.64 -5.44
C THR A 155 4.79 10.07 -5.55
N THR A 156 3.91 11.06 -5.38
CA THR A 156 4.24 12.49 -5.45
C THR A 156 4.60 13.07 -4.08
N ASN A 157 5.38 14.15 -4.07
CA ASN A 157 5.81 14.89 -2.88
C ASN A 157 5.56 16.40 -3.04
N GLY A 158 5.67 17.14 -1.95
CA GLY A 158 5.62 18.61 -1.94
C GLY A 158 4.34 19.17 -2.55
N ASP A 159 4.47 20.18 -3.40
CA ASP A 159 3.33 20.88 -4.02
C ASP A 159 2.57 20.00 -5.02
N ASP A 160 3.25 19.07 -5.69
CA ASP A 160 2.55 18.09 -6.55
C ASP A 160 1.65 17.19 -5.72
N TRP A 161 2.10 16.70 -4.56
CA TRP A 161 1.26 15.94 -3.65
C TRP A 161 0.07 16.74 -3.12
N LYS A 162 0.29 17.99 -2.71
CA LYS A 162 -0.78 18.89 -2.24
C LYS A 162 -1.85 19.07 -3.33
N TRP A 163 -1.38 19.19 -4.56
CA TRP A 163 -2.24 19.31 -5.72
C TRP A 163 -3.07 18.04 -5.97
N HIS A 164 -2.42 16.90 -6.09
CA HIS A 164 -3.08 15.61 -6.25
C HIS A 164 -4.11 15.36 -5.13
N ARG A 165 -3.74 15.64 -3.88
CA ARG A 165 -4.64 15.51 -2.74
C ARG A 165 -5.86 16.43 -2.87
N ARG A 166 -5.72 17.67 -3.32
CA ARG A 166 -6.83 18.61 -3.52
C ARG A 166 -7.82 18.10 -4.56
N VAL A 167 -7.35 17.47 -5.62
CA VAL A 167 -8.19 16.93 -6.70
C VAL A 167 -8.92 15.65 -6.28
N VAL A 168 -8.20 14.75 -5.58
CA VAL A 168 -8.73 13.42 -5.20
C VAL A 168 -9.61 13.48 -3.95
N TYR A 169 -9.29 14.36 -2.99
CA TYR A 169 -9.93 14.38 -1.67
C TYR A 169 -11.45 14.55 -1.70
N PRO A 170 -12.07 15.33 -2.62
CA PRO A 170 -13.53 15.52 -2.66
C PRO A 170 -14.32 14.22 -2.78
N ILE A 171 -13.78 13.13 -3.35
CA ILE A 171 -14.49 11.84 -3.43
C ILE A 171 -14.79 11.27 -2.04
N PHE A 172 -13.99 11.65 -1.03
CA PHE A 172 -14.15 11.22 0.36
C PHE A 172 -15.02 12.17 1.20
N TYR A 173 -15.67 13.17 0.58
CA TYR A 173 -16.62 14.02 1.30
C TYR A 173 -17.88 13.25 1.65
N HIS A 174 -18.53 13.65 2.74
CA HIS A 174 -19.68 12.97 3.32
C HIS A 174 -20.79 12.68 2.31
N GLU A 175 -21.06 13.59 1.39
CA GLU A 175 -22.09 13.43 0.34
C GLU A 175 -21.75 12.27 -0.61
N ASN A 176 -20.50 12.18 -1.04
CA ASN A 176 -20.03 11.09 -1.90
C ASN A 176 -19.94 9.76 -1.15
N LEU A 177 -19.60 9.79 0.16
CA LEU A 177 -19.60 8.60 1.00
C LEU A 177 -20.99 7.95 1.12
N LYS A 178 -22.09 8.70 1.01
CA LYS A 178 -23.44 8.12 0.98
C LYS A 178 -23.64 7.23 -0.24
N SER A 179 -23.18 7.65 -1.41
CA SER A 179 -23.26 6.83 -2.62
C SER A 179 -22.38 5.57 -2.50
N VAL A 180 -21.18 5.70 -1.94
CA VAL A 180 -20.29 4.56 -1.66
C VAL A 180 -20.93 3.59 -0.67
N SER A 181 -21.60 4.11 0.38
CA SER A 181 -22.33 3.29 1.34
C SER A 181 -23.43 2.47 0.65
N ALA A 182 -24.27 3.11 -0.18
CA ALA A 182 -25.31 2.42 -0.94
C ALA A 182 -24.74 1.32 -1.86
N MET A 183 -23.64 1.61 -2.58
CA MET A 183 -22.95 0.63 -3.43
C MET A 183 -22.40 -0.55 -2.62
N THR A 184 -21.86 -0.26 -1.42
CA THR A 184 -21.34 -1.27 -0.52
C THR A 184 -22.46 -2.17 0.00
N THR A 185 -23.58 -1.58 0.42
CA THR A 185 -24.77 -2.33 0.88
C THR A 185 -25.29 -3.24 -0.21
N GLU A 186 -25.48 -2.76 -1.44
CA GLU A 186 -25.92 -3.58 -2.58
C GLU A 186 -24.96 -4.76 -2.84
N SER A 187 -23.65 -4.49 -2.80
CA SER A 187 -22.64 -5.52 -3.05
C SER A 187 -22.62 -6.56 -1.93
N THR A 188 -22.79 -6.13 -0.67
CA THR A 188 -22.87 -7.01 0.51
C THR A 188 -24.12 -7.88 0.46
N GLN A 189 -25.27 -7.32 0.10
CA GLN A 189 -26.51 -8.09 -0.07
C GLN A 189 -26.35 -9.17 -1.14
N LYS A 190 -25.74 -8.87 -2.27
CA LYS A 190 -25.44 -9.87 -3.31
C LYS A 190 -24.53 -10.99 -2.80
N MET A 191 -23.54 -10.65 -2.02
CA MET A 191 -22.64 -11.62 -1.39
C MET A 191 -23.41 -12.52 -0.41
N ILE A 192 -24.27 -11.97 0.43
CA ILE A 192 -25.10 -12.73 1.37
C ILE A 192 -26.04 -13.68 0.62
N VAL A 193 -26.69 -13.23 -0.46
CA VAL A 193 -27.53 -14.09 -1.29
C VAL A 193 -26.74 -15.26 -1.88
N GLN A 194 -25.50 -15.03 -2.32
CA GLN A 194 -24.64 -16.12 -2.78
C GLN A 194 -24.33 -17.13 -1.68
N TRP A 195 -24.12 -16.68 -0.45
CA TRP A 195 -23.89 -17.55 0.70
C TRP A 195 -25.14 -18.38 1.04
N CYS A 196 -26.33 -17.76 1.04
CA CYS A 196 -27.60 -18.47 1.24
C CYS A 196 -27.78 -19.57 0.18
N ASN A 197 -27.53 -19.26 -1.09
CA ASN A 197 -27.59 -20.23 -2.19
C ASN A 197 -26.59 -21.39 -2.03
N LEU A 198 -25.41 -21.14 -1.46
CA LEU A 198 -24.43 -22.20 -1.18
C LEU A 198 -24.91 -23.12 -0.05
N ILE A 199 -25.53 -22.56 0.99
CA ILE A 199 -26.11 -23.32 2.09
C ILE A 199 -27.26 -24.19 1.58
N GLU A 200 -28.18 -23.63 0.78
CA GLU A 200 -29.33 -24.36 0.22
C GLU A 200 -28.90 -25.49 -0.74
N LYS A 201 -27.84 -25.27 -1.55
CA LYS A 201 -27.32 -26.32 -2.44
C LYS A 201 -26.56 -27.42 -1.72
N GLY A 202 -26.12 -27.17 -0.49
CA GLY A 202 -25.46 -28.13 0.37
C GLY A 202 -26.48 -29.00 1.12
N ASP A 203 -26.34 -29.02 2.44
CA ASP A 203 -27.25 -29.78 3.34
C ASP A 203 -28.39 -28.90 3.87
N GLY A 204 -28.50 -27.65 3.46
CA GLY A 204 -29.47 -26.66 3.92
C GLY A 204 -29.19 -26.06 5.30
N HIS A 205 -28.11 -26.47 5.97
CA HIS A 205 -27.77 -26.04 7.32
C HIS A 205 -26.43 -25.28 7.39
N GLN A 206 -25.44 -25.67 6.58
CA GLN A 206 -24.11 -25.08 6.63
C GLN A 206 -23.41 -25.12 5.26
N ALA A 207 -22.49 -24.19 5.05
CA ALA A 207 -21.61 -24.18 3.91
C ALA A 207 -20.20 -23.75 4.32
N LYS A 208 -19.18 -24.28 3.64
CA LYS A 208 -17.80 -23.81 3.78
C LYS A 208 -17.59 -22.66 2.81
N ILE A 209 -17.30 -21.47 3.36
CA ILE A 209 -17.13 -20.23 2.60
C ILE A 209 -15.66 -19.79 2.71
N ASP A 210 -15.02 -19.52 1.57
CA ASP A 210 -13.70 -18.87 1.52
C ASP A 210 -13.88 -17.35 1.64
N MET A 211 -13.80 -16.85 2.88
CA MET A 211 -13.98 -15.43 3.18
C MET A 211 -12.98 -14.54 2.43
N GLY A 212 -11.77 -15.03 2.15
CA GLY A 212 -10.77 -14.29 1.40
C GLY A 212 -11.25 -13.93 -0.01
N CYS A 213 -11.77 -14.90 -0.73
CA CYS A 213 -12.31 -14.68 -2.08
C CYS A 213 -13.47 -13.69 -2.08
N TYR A 214 -14.42 -13.84 -1.14
CA TYR A 214 -15.59 -12.97 -1.07
C TYR A 214 -15.26 -11.54 -0.63
N ALA A 215 -14.37 -11.36 0.34
CA ALA A 215 -13.92 -10.04 0.78
C ALA A 215 -13.19 -9.29 -0.35
N GLU A 216 -12.31 -9.99 -1.07
CA GLU A 216 -11.62 -9.42 -2.22
C GLU A 216 -12.59 -9.04 -3.36
N GLU A 217 -13.60 -9.86 -3.65
CA GLU A 217 -14.61 -9.55 -4.67
C GLU A 217 -15.49 -8.36 -4.27
N LEU A 218 -15.89 -8.30 -3.00
CA LEU A 218 -16.67 -7.20 -2.45
C LEU A 218 -15.93 -5.87 -2.57
N THR A 219 -14.71 -5.79 -2.05
CA THR A 219 -13.92 -4.56 -2.07
C THR A 219 -13.52 -4.14 -3.48
N LEU A 220 -13.22 -5.10 -4.35
CA LEU A 220 -12.97 -4.86 -5.76
C LEU A 220 -14.20 -4.20 -6.41
N GLY A 221 -15.39 -4.77 -6.24
CA GLY A 221 -16.62 -4.26 -6.81
C GLY A 221 -16.97 -2.85 -6.34
N VAL A 222 -16.66 -2.51 -5.08
CA VAL A 222 -16.87 -1.16 -4.55
C VAL A 222 -15.87 -0.18 -5.14
N ILE A 223 -14.57 -0.49 -5.12
CA ILE A 223 -13.55 0.43 -5.60
C ILE A 223 -13.63 0.68 -7.12
N GLU A 224 -14.01 -0.33 -7.90
CA GLU A 224 -14.26 -0.17 -9.33
C GLU A 224 -15.36 0.88 -9.60
N ARG A 225 -16.45 0.84 -8.83
CA ARG A 225 -17.55 1.81 -8.97
C ARG A 225 -17.15 3.22 -8.50
N VAL A 226 -16.36 3.30 -7.44
CA VAL A 226 -15.84 4.59 -6.93
C VAL A 226 -14.94 5.27 -7.98
N ILE A 227 -14.11 4.51 -8.68
CA ILE A 227 -13.16 5.05 -9.67
C ILE A 227 -13.84 5.33 -11.02
N PHE A 228 -14.68 4.41 -11.51
CA PHE A 228 -15.20 4.41 -12.88
C PHE A 228 -16.71 4.63 -13.00
N GLY A 229 -17.42 4.74 -11.87
CA GLY A 229 -18.86 4.97 -11.86
C GLY A 229 -19.62 3.94 -12.69
N ALA A 230 -20.42 4.40 -13.65
CA ALA A 230 -21.24 3.56 -14.51
C ALA A 230 -20.42 2.63 -15.45
N HIS A 231 -19.15 2.96 -15.71
CA HIS A 231 -18.26 2.19 -16.59
C HIS A 231 -17.44 1.12 -15.86
N TYR A 232 -17.84 0.77 -14.63
CA TYR A 232 -17.10 -0.21 -13.82
C TYR A 232 -17.00 -1.61 -14.44
N LYS A 233 -17.96 -2.00 -15.30
CA LYS A 233 -17.95 -3.33 -15.94
C LYS A 233 -16.83 -3.48 -16.94
N GLU A 234 -16.58 -2.46 -17.76
CA GLU A 234 -15.47 -2.42 -18.70
C GLU A 234 -14.13 -2.34 -17.96
N ALA A 235 -14.12 -1.68 -16.80
CA ALA A 235 -12.96 -1.59 -15.95
C ALA A 235 -12.59 -2.93 -15.28
N ARG A 236 -13.56 -3.78 -14.99
CA ARG A 236 -13.36 -5.06 -14.27
C ARG A 236 -12.36 -5.99 -14.94
N GLU A 237 -12.37 -6.11 -16.27
CA GLU A 237 -11.37 -6.90 -16.99
C GLU A 237 -9.95 -6.37 -16.80
N VAL A 238 -9.82 -5.03 -16.77
CA VAL A 238 -8.54 -4.34 -16.57
C VAL A 238 -7.94 -4.67 -15.22
N PHE A 239 -8.78 -4.70 -14.18
CA PHE A 239 -8.31 -4.86 -12.80
C PHE A 239 -8.13 -6.30 -12.37
N THR A 240 -8.83 -7.24 -12.99
CA THR A 240 -8.54 -8.67 -12.79
C THR A 240 -7.10 -8.99 -13.24
N GLU A 241 -6.66 -8.43 -14.37
CA GLU A 241 -5.25 -8.51 -14.79
C GLU A 241 -4.32 -7.71 -13.84
N GLY A 242 -4.80 -6.55 -13.33
CA GLY A 242 -4.07 -5.68 -12.40
C GLY A 242 -3.71 -6.36 -11.09
N LYS A 243 -4.63 -7.15 -10.55
CA LYS A 243 -4.45 -7.91 -9.33
C LYS A 243 -3.31 -8.94 -9.45
N GLU A 244 -3.23 -9.65 -10.56
CA GLU A 244 -2.12 -10.58 -10.80
C GLU A 244 -0.77 -9.85 -10.88
N ILE A 245 -0.75 -8.69 -11.52
CA ILE A 245 0.47 -7.88 -11.61
C ILE A 245 0.85 -7.30 -10.25
N GLN A 246 -0.10 -6.87 -9.44
CA GLN A 246 0.17 -6.38 -8.09
C GLN A 246 0.75 -7.48 -7.21
N LYS A 247 0.21 -8.70 -7.27
CA LYS A 247 0.79 -9.87 -6.59
C LYS A 247 2.21 -10.19 -7.09
N LEU A 248 2.43 -10.09 -8.40
CA LEU A 248 3.75 -10.26 -9.00
C LEU A 248 4.69 -9.12 -8.62
N ALA A 249 4.21 -7.88 -8.51
CA ALA A 249 4.99 -6.72 -8.12
C ALA A 249 5.50 -6.81 -6.68
N VAL A 250 4.64 -7.21 -5.75
CA VAL A 250 5.03 -7.48 -4.36
C VAL A 250 6.06 -8.61 -4.27
N ARG A 251 5.92 -9.66 -5.11
CA ARG A 251 6.91 -10.74 -5.20
C ARG A 251 8.20 -10.31 -5.91
N ALA A 252 8.10 -9.39 -6.85
CA ALA A 252 9.19 -8.92 -7.69
C ALA A 252 9.87 -7.64 -7.17
N PHE A 253 9.84 -7.39 -5.86
CA PHE A 253 10.63 -6.32 -5.24
C PHE A 253 12.11 -6.35 -5.66
N ALA A 254 12.54 -7.47 -6.26
CA ALA A 254 13.88 -7.72 -6.78
C ALA A 254 13.97 -7.73 -8.33
N ASP A 255 12.87 -7.70 -9.10
CA ASP A 255 12.93 -7.78 -10.57
C ASP A 255 12.17 -6.61 -11.22
N PRO A 256 12.87 -5.72 -11.98
CA PRO A 256 12.27 -4.55 -12.62
C PRO A 256 11.41 -4.88 -13.85
N ARG A 257 11.30 -6.14 -14.25
CA ARG A 257 10.55 -6.57 -15.42
C ARG A 257 9.27 -7.28 -15.03
N ILE A 258 8.17 -6.54 -14.95
CA ILE A 258 6.85 -7.10 -14.65
C ILE A 258 6.10 -7.30 -15.97
N PRO A 259 5.81 -8.55 -16.37
CA PRO A 259 5.01 -8.83 -17.57
C PRO A 259 3.60 -8.28 -17.41
N GLY A 260 3.02 -7.73 -18.48
CA GLY A 260 1.62 -7.29 -18.49
C GLY A 260 1.36 -5.85 -18.01
N LEU A 261 2.30 -5.17 -17.37
CA LEU A 261 2.12 -3.79 -16.88
C LEU A 261 1.71 -2.82 -18.00
N ARG A 262 2.24 -3.00 -19.21
CA ARG A 262 1.87 -2.19 -20.39
C ARG A 262 0.43 -2.39 -20.81
N SER A 263 -0.09 -3.62 -20.72
CA SER A 263 -1.47 -3.95 -21.09
C SER A 263 -2.47 -3.21 -20.21
N ILE A 264 -2.29 -3.24 -18.91
CA ILE A 264 -3.16 -2.53 -17.95
C ILE A 264 -3.11 -1.02 -18.16
N THR A 265 -1.92 -0.46 -18.28
CA THR A 265 -1.78 0.98 -18.54
C THR A 265 -2.52 1.39 -19.82
N SER A 266 -2.42 0.61 -20.90
CA SER A 266 -3.11 0.88 -22.16
C SER A 266 -4.63 0.82 -22.02
N LYS A 267 -5.16 -0.13 -21.25
CA LYS A 267 -6.61 -0.25 -21.00
C LYS A 267 -7.14 0.91 -20.16
N ILE A 268 -6.43 1.32 -19.10
CA ILE A 268 -6.79 2.51 -18.30
C ILE A 268 -6.77 3.78 -19.16
N ILE A 269 -5.75 3.95 -20.00
CA ILE A 269 -5.68 5.08 -20.95
C ILE A 269 -6.91 5.10 -21.86
N ARG A 270 -7.32 3.95 -22.37
CA ARG A 270 -8.50 3.84 -23.23
C ARG A 270 -9.76 4.27 -22.48
N LEU A 271 -9.99 3.75 -21.26
CA LEU A 271 -11.15 4.13 -20.44
C LEU A 271 -11.20 5.64 -20.17
N ILE A 272 -10.06 6.24 -19.83
CA ILE A 272 -9.96 7.70 -19.61
C ILE A 272 -10.28 8.47 -20.91
N LYS A 273 -9.75 8.04 -22.06
CA LYS A 273 -10.01 8.67 -23.36
C LYS A 273 -11.47 8.54 -23.79
N ASP A 274 -12.06 7.37 -23.61
CA ASP A 274 -13.47 7.13 -23.94
C ASP A 274 -14.37 7.99 -23.05
N ARG A 275 -14.00 8.18 -21.78
CA ARG A 275 -14.70 9.06 -20.86
C ARG A 275 -14.57 10.55 -21.24
N LEU A 276 -13.36 10.98 -21.61
CA LEU A 276 -13.11 12.33 -22.15
C LEU A 276 -13.95 12.62 -23.40
N ALA A 277 -14.05 11.63 -24.30
CA ALA A 277 -14.82 11.76 -25.53
C ALA A 277 -16.33 11.80 -25.29
N SER A 278 -16.83 11.11 -24.27
CA SER A 278 -18.24 11.10 -23.91
C SER A 278 -18.74 12.41 -23.29
N GLY A 279 -17.82 13.26 -22.77
CA GLY A 279 -18.13 14.54 -22.14
C GLY A 279 -19.00 14.43 -20.87
N VAL A 280 -19.19 13.23 -20.35
CA VAL A 280 -20.04 12.98 -19.18
C VAL A 280 -19.21 13.22 -17.92
N ASP A 281 -19.53 14.29 -17.23
CA ASP A 281 -19.07 14.53 -15.86
C ASP A 281 -19.83 13.56 -14.93
N GLY A 282 -19.12 12.87 -14.05
CA GLY A 282 -19.71 11.91 -13.10
C GLY A 282 -19.21 12.21 -11.69
N ASP A 283 -19.93 11.68 -10.70
CA ASP A 283 -19.57 11.77 -9.28
C ASP A 283 -18.49 10.75 -8.88
N ASP A 284 -17.87 10.08 -9.87
CA ASP A 284 -16.78 9.14 -9.70
C ASP A 284 -15.42 9.86 -9.74
N LEU A 285 -14.35 9.13 -9.36
CA LEU A 285 -12.99 9.69 -9.28
C LEU A 285 -12.53 10.30 -10.64
N ILE A 286 -12.81 9.62 -11.74
CA ILE A 286 -12.42 10.11 -13.07
C ILE A 286 -13.20 11.39 -13.40
N GLY A 287 -14.50 11.41 -13.13
CA GLY A 287 -15.33 12.60 -13.34
C GLY A 287 -14.82 13.81 -12.56
N LEU A 288 -14.47 13.63 -11.29
CA LEU A 288 -13.88 14.68 -10.46
C LEU A 288 -12.52 15.17 -10.99
N MET A 289 -11.65 14.28 -11.43
CA MET A 289 -10.36 14.65 -12.03
C MET A 289 -10.54 15.42 -13.34
N LEU A 290 -11.53 15.03 -14.18
CA LEU A 290 -11.85 15.72 -15.42
C LEU A 290 -12.46 17.08 -15.18
N TRP A 291 -13.36 17.19 -14.20
CA TRP A 291 -13.94 18.48 -13.78
C TRP A 291 -12.86 19.44 -13.28
N ALA A 292 -11.96 18.96 -12.41
CA ALA A 292 -10.83 19.76 -11.93
C ALA A 292 -9.92 20.24 -13.07
N SER A 293 -9.77 19.41 -14.11
CA SER A 293 -8.95 19.76 -15.28
C SER A 293 -9.56 20.79 -16.20
N LYS A 294 -10.90 21.02 -16.12
CA LYS A 294 -11.62 22.06 -16.88
C LYS A 294 -11.61 23.42 -16.19
N SER A 295 -11.24 23.47 -14.92
CA SER A 295 -11.20 24.72 -14.13
C SER A 295 -9.97 25.54 -14.55
N GLU A 296 -10.18 26.78 -15.01
CA GLU A 296 -9.11 27.71 -15.41
C GLU A 296 -8.23 28.14 -14.24
N GLU A 297 -8.70 28.02 -13.01
CA GLU A 297 -7.97 28.44 -11.80
C GLU A 297 -6.93 27.42 -11.35
N VAL A 298 -6.86 26.25 -12.01
CA VAL A 298 -6.17 25.09 -11.44
C VAL A 298 -5.36 24.37 -12.51
N LYS A 299 -4.10 24.00 -12.18
CA LYS A 299 -3.24 23.15 -13.02
C LYS A 299 -3.97 21.86 -13.35
N SER A 300 -4.23 21.56 -14.62
CA SER A 300 -4.88 20.32 -15.02
C SER A 300 -3.98 19.11 -14.76
N LEU A 301 -4.58 17.98 -14.34
CA LEU A 301 -3.86 16.70 -14.28
C LEU A 301 -3.60 16.20 -15.71
N SER A 302 -2.38 15.78 -15.98
CA SER A 302 -2.06 15.08 -17.21
C SER A 302 -2.70 13.69 -17.24
N SER A 303 -2.85 13.11 -18.43
CA SER A 303 -3.36 11.73 -18.55
C SER A 303 -2.54 10.72 -17.75
N ASP A 304 -1.22 10.90 -17.65
CA ASP A 304 -0.35 10.00 -16.88
C ASP A 304 -0.58 10.14 -15.37
N GLU A 305 -0.85 11.35 -14.89
CA GLU A 305 -1.21 11.61 -13.49
C GLU A 305 -2.59 11.03 -13.15
N MET A 306 -3.59 11.19 -14.03
CA MET A 306 -4.91 10.56 -13.85
C MET A 306 -4.81 9.03 -13.80
N ILE A 307 -4.00 8.41 -14.67
CA ILE A 307 -3.73 6.98 -14.64
C ILE A 307 -3.07 6.58 -13.32
N GLY A 308 -2.12 7.38 -12.86
CA GLY A 308 -1.45 7.19 -11.57
C GLY A 308 -2.44 7.21 -10.40
N GLU A 309 -3.38 8.15 -10.39
CA GLU A 309 -4.43 8.21 -9.38
C GLU A 309 -5.37 7.00 -9.43
N CYS A 310 -5.83 6.59 -10.60
CA CYS A 310 -6.64 5.38 -10.73
C CYS A 310 -5.93 4.15 -10.18
N LYS A 311 -4.64 3.96 -10.52
CA LYS A 311 -3.83 2.83 -10.03
C LYS A 311 -3.62 2.90 -8.51
N THR A 312 -3.30 4.08 -7.99
CA THR A 312 -3.08 4.30 -6.56
C THR A 312 -4.34 4.01 -5.74
N ASN A 313 -5.48 4.61 -6.14
CA ASN A 313 -6.73 4.44 -5.41
C ASN A 313 -7.27 3.02 -5.52
N PHE A 314 -7.09 2.37 -6.67
CA PHE A 314 -7.43 0.96 -6.84
C PHE A 314 -6.64 0.07 -5.89
N ALA A 315 -5.32 0.18 -5.89
CA ALA A 315 -4.45 -0.63 -5.03
C ALA A 315 -4.74 -0.39 -3.53
N ALA A 316 -4.91 0.88 -3.14
CA ALA A 316 -5.19 1.24 -1.76
C ALA A 316 -6.57 0.72 -1.29
N GLY A 317 -7.60 0.83 -2.12
CA GLY A 317 -8.97 0.52 -1.71
C GLY A 317 -9.30 -0.98 -1.71
N GLN A 318 -8.68 -1.76 -2.59
CA GLN A 318 -8.99 -3.19 -2.72
C GLN A 318 -8.42 -4.01 -1.56
N ASP A 319 -7.09 -4.06 -1.42
CA ASP A 319 -6.42 -5.01 -0.53
C ASP A 319 -6.62 -4.69 0.94
N THR A 320 -6.61 -3.40 1.31
CA THR A 320 -6.74 -2.99 2.72
C THR A 320 -8.14 -3.27 3.26
N GLY A 321 -9.18 -2.96 2.48
CA GLY A 321 -10.57 -3.25 2.86
C GLY A 321 -10.84 -4.75 2.97
N ALA A 322 -10.35 -5.56 2.03
CA ALA A 322 -10.49 -7.01 2.08
C ALA A 322 -9.78 -7.60 3.30
N THR A 323 -8.56 -7.15 3.58
CA THR A 323 -7.78 -7.59 4.73
C THR A 323 -8.49 -7.25 6.04
N LEU A 324 -9.02 -6.03 6.18
CA LEU A 324 -9.78 -5.62 7.36
C LEU A 324 -11.01 -6.51 7.59
N LEU A 325 -11.76 -6.83 6.52
CA LEU A 325 -12.92 -7.73 6.62
C LEU A 325 -12.50 -9.15 7.04
N ILE A 326 -11.45 -9.70 6.44
CA ILE A 326 -10.95 -11.04 6.77
C ILE A 326 -10.52 -11.11 8.24
N TRP A 327 -9.72 -10.14 8.70
CA TRP A 327 -9.27 -10.09 10.10
C TRP A 327 -10.40 -9.84 11.07
N GLY A 328 -11.34 -8.94 10.74
CA GLY A 328 -12.51 -8.69 11.56
C GLY A 328 -13.37 -9.95 11.72
N MET A 329 -13.68 -10.64 10.63
CA MET A 329 -14.44 -11.89 10.69
C MET A 329 -13.69 -12.99 11.46
N PHE A 330 -12.38 -13.09 11.29
CA PHE A 330 -11.54 -14.01 12.04
C PHE A 330 -11.59 -13.75 13.54
N LEU A 331 -11.45 -12.50 13.97
CA LEU A 331 -11.53 -12.12 15.38
C LEU A 331 -12.91 -12.38 15.98
N LEU A 332 -13.98 -12.10 15.25
CA LEU A 332 -15.34 -12.41 15.70
C LEU A 332 -15.59 -13.92 15.85
N THR A 333 -14.87 -14.75 15.10
CA THR A 333 -14.92 -16.20 15.25
C THR A 333 -14.25 -16.66 16.55
N ILE A 334 -13.15 -15.99 16.95
CA ILE A 334 -12.42 -16.31 18.18
C ILE A 334 -13.13 -15.76 19.42
N TYR A 335 -13.80 -14.62 19.29
CA TYR A 335 -14.47 -13.90 20.37
C TYR A 335 -15.98 -13.76 20.12
N PRO A 336 -16.76 -14.86 20.28
CA PRO A 336 -18.20 -14.86 19.99
C PRO A 336 -19.01 -13.88 20.85
N GLU A 337 -18.53 -13.54 22.04
CA GLU A 337 -19.15 -12.54 22.90
C GLU A 337 -19.11 -11.13 22.26
N TRP A 338 -18.07 -10.80 21.50
CA TRP A 338 -18.01 -9.57 20.73
C TRP A 338 -18.95 -9.60 19.54
N GLN A 339 -19.10 -10.74 18.88
CA GLN A 339 -20.07 -10.91 17.80
C GLN A 339 -21.48 -10.58 18.28
N GLU A 340 -21.88 -11.09 19.46
CA GLU A 340 -23.22 -10.84 20.02
C GLU A 340 -23.40 -9.38 20.41
N ARG A 341 -22.43 -8.78 21.10
CA ARG A 341 -22.46 -7.34 21.46
C ARG A 341 -22.61 -6.44 20.23
N LEU A 342 -21.85 -6.71 19.17
CA LEU A 342 -21.94 -5.92 17.93
C LEU A 342 -23.29 -6.11 17.24
N ARG A 343 -23.84 -7.32 17.25
CA ARG A 343 -25.18 -7.62 16.73
C ARG A 343 -26.25 -6.83 17.48
N GLU A 344 -26.22 -6.86 18.82
CA GLU A 344 -27.15 -6.12 19.66
C GLU A 344 -27.05 -4.60 19.42
N GLU A 345 -25.84 -4.06 19.31
CA GLU A 345 -25.63 -2.64 19.01
C GLU A 345 -26.21 -2.27 17.65
N VAL A 346 -25.90 -3.03 16.61
CA VAL A 346 -26.37 -2.76 15.24
C VAL A 346 -27.90 -2.83 15.17
N LEU A 347 -28.52 -3.86 15.78
CA LEU A 347 -29.98 -3.97 15.81
C LEU A 347 -30.66 -2.82 16.58
N ARG A 348 -30.03 -2.36 17.67
CA ARG A 348 -30.56 -1.26 18.47
C ARG A 348 -30.48 0.09 17.72
N GLU A 349 -29.34 0.37 17.06
CA GLU A 349 -29.08 1.67 16.43
C GLU A 349 -29.65 1.77 15.00
N CYS A 350 -29.68 0.65 14.27
CA CYS A 350 -30.15 0.62 12.88
C CYS A 350 -31.57 0.13 12.73
N GLY A 351 -32.09 -0.64 13.71
CA GLY A 351 -33.43 -1.27 13.63
C GLY A 351 -33.50 -2.33 12.53
N ASP A 352 -34.75 -2.71 12.20
CA ASP A 352 -35.03 -3.64 11.09
C ASP A 352 -35.16 -2.92 9.73
N ASP A 353 -34.99 -1.59 9.72
CA ASP A 353 -35.22 -0.76 8.52
C ASP A 353 -33.87 -0.45 7.86
N ASP A 354 -33.74 -0.80 6.58
CA ASP A 354 -32.56 -0.59 5.72
C ASP A 354 -32.28 0.90 5.44
N GLY A 355 -33.02 1.82 6.07
CA GLY A 355 -32.93 3.26 5.86
C GLY A 355 -31.94 3.97 6.76
N ASP A 356 -31.04 4.71 6.15
CA ASP A 356 -30.13 5.75 6.74
C ASP A 356 -29.55 5.36 8.12
N ALA A 357 -28.86 4.21 8.15
CA ALA A 357 -28.18 3.75 9.36
C ALA A 357 -27.28 4.89 9.89
N ARG A 358 -27.53 5.29 11.13
CA ARG A 358 -26.72 6.29 11.84
C ARG A 358 -25.40 5.67 12.26
N TYR A 359 -24.56 5.30 11.28
CA TYR A 359 -23.26 4.66 11.51
C TYR A 359 -22.38 5.42 12.50
N SER A 360 -22.60 6.73 12.65
CA SER A 360 -21.88 7.56 13.62
C SER A 360 -22.15 7.17 15.09
N ASN A 361 -23.24 6.49 15.38
CA ASN A 361 -23.65 6.11 16.74
C ASN A 361 -23.21 4.69 17.12
N ILE A 362 -22.64 3.92 16.18
CA ILE A 362 -22.19 2.54 16.42
C ILE A 362 -20.79 2.57 17.03
N ILE A 363 -20.73 2.77 18.34
CA ILE A 363 -19.49 3.00 19.08
C ILE A 363 -18.66 1.72 19.19
N GLN A 364 -19.29 0.59 19.55
CA GLN A 364 -18.57 -0.67 19.75
C GLN A 364 -18.02 -1.22 18.45
N LEU A 365 -18.76 -1.07 17.34
CA LEU A 365 -18.28 -1.44 16.03
C LEU A 365 -17.04 -0.60 15.64
N ASN A 366 -17.06 0.70 15.89
CA ASN A 366 -15.91 1.55 15.63
C ASN A 366 -14.70 1.15 16.47
N MET A 367 -14.89 0.86 17.76
CA MET A 367 -13.83 0.36 18.63
C MET A 367 -13.26 -0.97 18.13
N PHE A 368 -14.14 -1.89 17.71
CA PHE A 368 -13.74 -3.19 17.15
C PHE A 368 -12.91 -3.02 15.87
N LEU A 369 -13.35 -2.15 14.94
CA LEU A 369 -12.60 -1.87 13.72
C LEU A 369 -11.23 -1.24 13.99
N LEU A 370 -11.16 -0.28 14.93
CA LEU A 370 -9.89 0.32 15.35
C LEU A 370 -8.94 -0.71 15.96
N GLU A 371 -9.44 -1.62 16.78
CA GLU A 371 -8.64 -2.70 17.36
C GLU A 371 -8.18 -3.70 16.28
N THR A 372 -9.04 -4.03 15.33
CA THR A 372 -8.67 -4.86 14.17
C THR A 372 -7.57 -4.21 13.32
N LEU A 373 -7.60 -2.88 13.16
CA LEU A 373 -6.56 -2.13 12.45
C LEU A 373 -5.25 -2.02 13.24
N ARG A 374 -5.32 -2.08 14.56
CA ARG A 374 -4.13 -2.04 15.44
C ARG A 374 -3.34 -3.35 15.39
N LEU A 375 -4.02 -4.47 15.23
CA LEU A 375 -3.44 -5.80 15.14
C LEU A 375 -2.82 -6.06 13.77
#